data_43618def3ef00d936cc123084af24a2c
#
_entry.id   43618def3ef00d936cc123084af24a2c
#
_cell.length_a   1.000
_cell.length_b   1.000
_cell.length_c   1.000
_cell.angle_alpha   90.00
_cell.angle_beta   90.00
_cell.angle_gamma   90.00
#
_symmetry.space_group_name_H-M   'P 1'
#
loop_
_entity.id
_entity.type
_entity.pdbx_description
1 polymer ?
#
loop_
_entity_poly.entity_id
_entity_poly.type
_entity_poly.pdbx_seq_one_letter_code
_entity_poly.pdbx_strand_id
1 'polypeptide(L)'
;MSEFKIGVMHSNYNLPFDEVVEKASRLGLQGIQLARTRDEFSPTNMPASHRREMLDLLHSNGLVFSAICGEQLYGFTDRERNAQLIENSKRLLDMAKELETNIVTTHIGVIPNDSSCDTYKVMQEACFALAEYADSLGAHFAIETGPEVSSTLRAFLDSLGSKGVAVNLDPANLVMVVGDDPVEAVYNLKDYIVHTHAKDGKNLIKGDVNHLYATAQAEQYHGEYLIEMPLGCGDVNFPKYLAALKDIGYSGFLVIEREVEDFRAEDIAYGAGYLRGLLED
;
A
#
# COMPACT_ATOMS: atom_id res chain seq x y z
N MET A 1 -3.75 11.79 21.99
CA MET A 1 -3.16 12.20 20.72
C MET A 1 -2.90 10.94 19.94
N SER A 2 -3.43 10.78 18.74
CA SER A 2 -3.14 9.61 17.91
C SER A 2 -1.69 9.73 17.44
N GLU A 3 -0.84 8.86 17.92
CA GLU A 3 0.56 8.85 17.55
C GLU A 3 0.69 7.90 16.35
N PHE A 4 1.07 8.43 15.18
CA PHE A 4 1.36 7.60 14.03
C PHE A 4 2.52 6.66 14.34
N LYS A 5 2.46 5.46 13.79
CA LYS A 5 3.56 4.50 13.83
C LYS A 5 4.36 4.58 12.54
N ILE A 6 5.66 4.49 12.62
CA ILE A 6 6.51 4.46 11.43
C ILE A 6 6.91 3.01 11.14
N GLY A 7 6.67 2.58 9.90
CA GLY A 7 7.06 1.28 9.40
C GLY A 7 7.92 1.38 8.15
N VAL A 8 8.28 0.23 7.59
CA VAL A 8 9.01 0.13 6.33
C VAL A 8 8.53 -1.04 5.49
N MET A 9 8.52 -0.89 4.17
CA MET A 9 8.33 -1.97 3.22
C MET A 9 9.57 -2.86 3.21
N HIS A 10 9.39 -4.16 3.54
CA HIS A 10 10.52 -5.08 3.70
C HIS A 10 11.36 -5.24 2.42
N SER A 11 10.73 -5.28 1.25
CA SER A 11 11.40 -5.45 -0.04
C SER A 11 12.34 -4.29 -0.41
N ASN A 12 12.15 -3.12 0.17
CA ASN A 12 12.96 -1.95 -0.14
C ASN A 12 14.42 -2.07 0.32
N TYR A 13 14.73 -2.93 1.26
CA TYR A 13 16.12 -3.20 1.64
C TYR A 13 16.83 -4.21 0.73
N ASN A 14 16.08 -5.04 0.00
CA ASN A 14 16.62 -6.14 -0.80
C ASN A 14 17.60 -7.05 -0.03
N LEU A 15 17.28 -7.33 1.23
CA LEU A 15 18.04 -8.14 2.18
C LEU A 15 17.18 -9.33 2.67
N PRO A 16 17.79 -10.35 3.28
CA PRO A 16 17.08 -11.37 4.04
C PRO A 16 16.17 -10.75 5.12
N PHE A 17 15.05 -11.40 5.41
CA PHE A 17 14.02 -10.83 6.29
C PHE A 17 14.54 -10.52 7.70
N ASP A 18 15.38 -11.38 8.28
CA ASP A 18 15.97 -11.20 9.59
C ASP A 18 16.89 -9.97 9.64
N GLU A 19 17.65 -9.71 8.59
CA GLU A 19 18.47 -8.50 8.49
C GLU A 19 17.63 -7.23 8.39
N VAL A 20 16.48 -7.30 7.68
CA VAL A 20 15.53 -6.17 7.61
C VAL A 20 14.93 -5.90 8.98
N VAL A 21 14.54 -6.94 9.73
CA VAL A 21 14.03 -6.81 11.10
C VAL A 21 15.04 -6.11 12.00
N GLU A 22 16.30 -6.52 11.96
CA GLU A 22 17.37 -5.90 12.74
C GLU A 22 17.57 -4.42 12.39
N LYS A 23 17.59 -4.09 11.09
CA LYS A 23 17.73 -2.69 10.63
C LYS A 23 16.53 -1.84 11.05
N ALA A 24 15.31 -2.33 10.87
CA ALA A 24 14.10 -1.64 11.25
C ALA A 24 14.06 -1.36 12.76
N SER A 25 14.41 -2.35 13.59
CA SER A 25 14.52 -2.21 15.05
C SER A 25 15.58 -1.19 15.45
N ARG A 26 16.77 -1.23 14.86
CA ARG A 26 17.85 -0.24 15.12
C ARG A 26 17.45 1.19 14.74
N LEU A 27 16.64 1.34 13.70
CA LEU A 27 16.08 2.65 13.31
C LEU A 27 14.92 3.08 14.21
N GLY A 28 14.49 2.28 15.19
CA GLY A 28 13.36 2.58 16.07
C GLY A 28 12.02 2.62 15.33
N LEU A 29 11.87 1.86 14.25
CA LEU A 29 10.59 1.66 13.58
C LEU A 29 9.70 0.75 14.42
N GLN A 30 8.37 0.79 14.17
CA GLN A 30 7.39 -0.01 14.89
C GLN A 30 6.77 -1.13 14.04
N GLY A 31 6.94 -1.11 12.72
CA GLY A 31 6.32 -2.12 11.87
C GLY A 31 7.03 -2.38 10.57
N ILE A 32 6.70 -3.53 10.00
CA ILE A 32 7.16 -3.97 8.67
C ILE A 32 5.93 -4.33 7.84
N GLN A 33 5.87 -3.83 6.61
CA GLN A 33 4.96 -4.33 5.59
C GLN A 33 5.64 -5.46 4.83
N LEU A 34 5.06 -6.66 4.89
CA LEU A 34 5.61 -7.83 4.21
C LEU A 34 5.30 -7.77 2.72
N ALA A 35 6.31 -7.86 1.88
CA ALA A 35 6.20 -7.98 0.42
C ALA A 35 6.63 -9.37 -0.07
N ARG A 36 6.73 -9.57 -1.39
CA ARG A 36 7.10 -10.85 -2.05
C ARG A 36 6.15 -12.01 -1.74
N THR A 37 4.88 -11.71 -1.51
CA THR A 37 3.85 -12.69 -1.15
C THR A 37 3.40 -13.59 -2.32
N ARG A 38 3.92 -13.39 -3.51
CA ARG A 38 3.75 -14.31 -4.65
C ARG A 38 4.83 -15.39 -4.70
N ASP A 39 5.98 -15.11 -4.10
CA ASP A 39 7.19 -15.93 -4.20
C ASP A 39 7.53 -16.56 -2.83
N GLU A 40 8.59 -16.07 -2.21
CA GLU A 40 9.15 -16.58 -0.96
C GLU A 40 8.12 -16.60 0.18
N PHE A 41 7.36 -15.52 0.31
CA PHE A 41 6.36 -15.34 1.38
C PHE A 41 4.92 -15.62 0.90
N SER A 42 4.76 -16.45 -0.13
CA SER A 42 3.40 -16.82 -0.56
C SER A 42 2.71 -17.71 0.48
N PRO A 43 1.38 -17.68 0.57
CA PRO A 43 0.63 -18.58 1.48
C PRO A 43 0.98 -20.07 1.30
N THR A 44 1.41 -20.45 0.09
CA THR A 44 1.81 -21.81 -0.23
C THR A 44 3.21 -22.15 0.27
N ASN A 45 4.15 -21.19 0.21
CA ASN A 45 5.55 -21.41 0.56
C ASN A 45 5.84 -21.14 2.04
N MET A 46 4.91 -20.50 2.76
CA MET A 46 5.02 -20.21 4.19
C MET A 46 4.15 -21.13 5.03
N PRO A 47 4.66 -22.26 5.53
CA PRO A 47 3.93 -23.09 6.48
C PRO A 47 3.70 -22.33 7.81
N ALA A 48 2.69 -22.75 8.58
CA ALA A 48 2.32 -22.10 9.84
C ALA A 48 3.48 -21.99 10.86
N SER A 49 4.43 -22.96 10.84
CA SER A 49 5.64 -22.86 11.67
C SER A 49 6.51 -21.66 11.31
N HIS A 50 6.72 -21.43 9.99
CA HIS A 50 7.54 -20.32 9.52
C HIS A 50 6.86 -18.97 9.82
N ARG A 51 5.53 -18.87 9.64
CA ARG A 51 4.78 -17.65 10.02
C ARG A 51 4.95 -17.32 11.51
N ARG A 52 4.93 -18.34 12.37
CA ARG A 52 5.17 -18.17 13.81
C ARG A 52 6.59 -17.74 14.11
N GLU A 53 7.58 -18.34 13.47
CA GLU A 53 9.00 -17.95 13.62
C GLU A 53 9.20 -16.48 13.20
N MET A 54 8.56 -16.01 12.14
CA MET A 54 8.62 -14.62 11.72
C MET A 54 7.95 -13.68 12.75
N LEU A 55 6.80 -14.06 13.31
CA LEU A 55 6.13 -13.29 14.37
C LEU A 55 7.00 -13.21 15.63
N ASP A 56 7.57 -14.32 16.06
CA ASP A 56 8.45 -14.37 17.22
C ASP A 56 9.69 -13.47 17.02
N LEU A 57 10.25 -13.48 15.81
CA LEU A 57 11.36 -12.61 15.43
C LEU A 57 10.98 -11.13 15.49
N LEU A 58 9.83 -10.75 14.92
CA LEU A 58 9.33 -9.38 14.97
C LEU A 58 9.09 -8.93 16.41
N HIS A 59 8.34 -9.71 17.19
CA HIS A 59 7.99 -9.37 18.57
C HIS A 59 9.22 -9.23 19.46
N SER A 60 10.22 -10.11 19.30
CA SER A 60 11.48 -10.03 20.05
C SER A 60 12.30 -8.78 19.73
N ASN A 61 12.02 -8.13 18.57
CA ASN A 61 12.62 -6.88 18.14
C ASN A 61 11.72 -5.65 18.36
N GLY A 62 10.57 -5.82 19.02
CA GLY A 62 9.61 -4.74 19.29
C GLY A 62 8.83 -4.27 18.04
N LEU A 63 8.74 -5.10 17.01
CA LEU A 63 8.07 -4.82 15.74
C LEU A 63 6.80 -5.64 15.59
N VAL A 64 5.93 -5.20 14.67
CA VAL A 64 4.74 -5.95 14.22
C VAL A 64 4.64 -5.90 12.69
N PHE A 65 3.84 -6.77 12.08
CA PHE A 65 3.43 -6.55 10.70
C PHE A 65 2.39 -5.43 10.64
N SER A 66 2.68 -4.38 9.85
CA SER A 66 1.72 -3.30 9.59
C SER A 66 0.66 -3.72 8.58
N ALA A 67 1.08 -4.45 7.56
CA ALA A 67 0.26 -5.02 6.49
C ALA A 67 1.05 -6.11 5.76
N ILE A 68 0.38 -6.86 4.88
CA ILE A 68 1.06 -7.67 3.86
C ILE A 68 0.70 -7.15 2.46
N CYS A 69 1.67 -7.15 1.56
CA CYS A 69 1.46 -6.78 0.17
C CYS A 69 0.82 -7.96 -0.57
N GLY A 70 -0.37 -7.77 -1.10
CA GLY A 70 -1.13 -8.75 -1.86
C GLY A 70 -1.04 -8.56 -3.36
N GLU A 71 -0.01 -7.84 -3.83
CA GLU A 71 0.15 -7.49 -5.23
C GLU A 71 0.14 -8.72 -6.13
N GLN A 72 -0.66 -8.66 -7.18
CA GLN A 72 -0.76 -9.68 -8.21
C GLN A 72 -0.34 -9.09 -9.55
N LEU A 73 0.21 -9.90 -10.45
CA LEU A 73 0.70 -9.43 -11.75
C LEU A 73 -0.36 -8.75 -12.63
N TYR A 74 -1.63 -8.87 -12.26
CA TYR A 74 -2.74 -8.42 -13.08
C TYR A 74 -3.78 -7.71 -12.23
N GLY A 75 -4.42 -6.69 -12.80
CA GLY A 75 -5.61 -6.09 -12.19
C GLY A 75 -6.86 -6.98 -12.35
N PHE A 76 -7.90 -6.65 -11.63
CA PHE A 76 -9.18 -7.40 -11.62
C PHE A 76 -10.09 -7.05 -12.80
N THR A 77 -9.53 -6.95 -14.00
CA THR A 77 -10.23 -6.48 -15.22
C THR A 77 -10.76 -7.60 -16.12
N ASP A 78 -10.52 -8.87 -15.77
CA ASP A 78 -10.87 -10.04 -16.57
C ASP A 78 -11.59 -11.09 -15.71
N ARG A 79 -12.86 -11.39 -16.03
CA ARG A 79 -13.69 -12.32 -15.26
C ARG A 79 -13.12 -13.72 -15.15
N GLU A 80 -12.50 -14.25 -16.21
CA GLU A 80 -11.94 -15.59 -16.19
C GLU A 80 -10.75 -15.67 -15.25
N ARG A 81 -9.90 -14.65 -15.28
CA ARG A 81 -8.72 -14.54 -14.41
C ARG A 81 -9.10 -14.20 -12.97
N ASN A 82 -10.13 -13.39 -12.77
CA ASN A 82 -10.57 -12.94 -11.46
C ASN A 82 -10.91 -14.09 -10.51
N ALA A 83 -11.42 -15.22 -11.02
CA ALA A 83 -11.70 -16.38 -10.18
C ALA A 83 -10.44 -16.82 -9.39
N GLN A 84 -9.28 -16.91 -10.06
CA GLN A 84 -8.01 -17.28 -9.40
C GLN A 84 -7.46 -16.13 -8.55
N LEU A 85 -7.55 -14.87 -9.01
CA LEU A 85 -7.05 -13.70 -8.27
C LEU A 85 -7.82 -13.53 -6.95
N ILE A 86 -9.13 -13.72 -6.95
CA ILE A 86 -9.97 -13.67 -5.74
C ILE A 86 -9.55 -14.75 -4.74
N GLU A 87 -9.39 -16.00 -5.19
CA GLU A 87 -8.97 -17.10 -4.31
C GLU A 87 -7.56 -16.89 -3.74
N ASN A 88 -6.63 -16.35 -4.52
CA ASN A 88 -5.31 -15.98 -4.03
C ASN A 88 -5.40 -14.86 -2.98
N SER A 89 -6.20 -13.84 -3.23
CA SER A 89 -6.39 -12.72 -2.31
C SER A 89 -7.05 -13.14 -0.99
N LYS A 90 -8.00 -14.09 -1.03
CA LYS A 90 -8.59 -14.68 0.19
C LYS A 90 -7.53 -15.39 1.04
N ARG A 91 -6.66 -16.19 0.40
CA ARG A 91 -5.55 -16.85 1.13
C ARG A 91 -4.57 -15.85 1.74
N LEU A 92 -4.36 -14.71 1.09
CA LEU A 92 -3.55 -13.63 1.64
C LEU A 92 -4.24 -12.95 2.83
N LEU A 93 -5.56 -12.76 2.78
CA LEU A 93 -6.34 -12.25 3.91
C LEU A 93 -6.27 -13.23 5.11
N ASP A 94 -6.38 -14.54 4.88
CA ASP A 94 -6.18 -15.53 5.94
C ASP A 94 -4.77 -15.47 6.52
N MET A 95 -3.75 -15.39 5.66
CA MET A 95 -2.36 -15.27 6.10
C MET A 95 -2.11 -13.97 6.88
N ALA A 96 -2.74 -12.87 6.50
CA ALA A 96 -2.64 -11.61 7.24
C ALA A 96 -3.15 -11.78 8.68
N LYS A 97 -4.28 -12.48 8.87
CA LYS A 97 -4.79 -12.79 10.21
C LYS A 97 -3.83 -13.65 11.02
N GLU A 98 -3.20 -14.65 10.39
CA GLU A 98 -2.20 -15.50 11.04
C GLU A 98 -0.91 -14.74 11.38
N LEU A 99 -0.59 -13.68 10.62
CA LEU A 99 0.53 -12.76 10.86
C LEU A 99 0.15 -11.56 11.76
N GLU A 100 -0.98 -11.63 12.45
CA GLU A 100 -1.47 -10.64 13.42
C GLU A 100 -1.66 -9.23 12.82
N THR A 101 -1.86 -9.14 11.49
CA THR A 101 -2.33 -7.92 10.84
C THR A 101 -3.70 -8.15 10.21
N ASN A 102 -4.41 -7.07 9.94
CA ASN A 102 -5.74 -7.12 9.33
C ASN A 102 -5.75 -6.51 7.92
N ILE A 103 -4.59 -6.23 7.33
CA ILE A 103 -4.49 -5.42 6.13
C ILE A 103 -3.68 -6.16 5.07
N VAL A 104 -4.30 -6.30 3.88
CA VAL A 104 -3.65 -6.74 2.64
C VAL A 104 -3.70 -5.57 1.67
N THR A 105 -2.55 -5.01 1.30
CA THR A 105 -2.47 -3.90 0.32
C THR A 105 -2.30 -4.44 -1.09
N THR A 106 -2.86 -3.78 -2.09
CA THR A 106 -2.77 -4.22 -3.49
C THR A 106 -3.20 -3.15 -4.48
N HIS A 107 -2.74 -3.29 -5.74
CA HIS A 107 -3.35 -2.64 -6.90
C HIS A 107 -4.41 -3.56 -7.52
N ILE A 108 -5.46 -2.95 -8.06
CA ILE A 108 -6.55 -3.70 -8.73
C ILE A 108 -6.64 -3.44 -10.22
N GLY A 109 -5.71 -2.66 -10.77
CA GLY A 109 -5.75 -2.10 -12.12
C GLY A 109 -6.38 -0.70 -12.12
N VAL A 110 -6.53 -0.11 -13.30
CA VAL A 110 -7.08 1.24 -13.48
C VAL A 110 -8.62 1.19 -13.46
N ILE A 111 -9.25 1.87 -12.51
CA ILE A 111 -10.71 1.96 -12.41
C ILE A 111 -11.23 2.89 -13.52
N PRO A 112 -12.10 2.42 -14.41
CA PRO A 112 -12.69 3.28 -15.43
C PRO A 112 -13.58 4.38 -14.82
N ASN A 113 -13.54 5.58 -15.40
CA ASN A 113 -14.44 6.67 -15.02
C ASN A 113 -15.91 6.41 -15.38
N ASP A 114 -16.16 5.57 -16.40
CA ASP A 114 -17.51 5.15 -16.80
C ASP A 114 -17.94 3.91 -16.03
N SER A 115 -18.74 4.08 -14.99
CA SER A 115 -19.28 2.99 -14.17
C SER A 115 -20.24 2.06 -14.95
N SER A 116 -20.69 2.45 -16.15
CA SER A 116 -21.55 1.61 -16.98
C SER A 116 -20.79 0.60 -17.83
N CYS A 117 -19.50 0.80 -18.05
CA CYS A 117 -18.67 -0.08 -18.86
C CYS A 117 -18.47 -1.47 -18.24
N ASP A 118 -18.14 -2.46 -19.07
CA ASP A 118 -17.99 -3.84 -18.61
C ASP A 118 -16.79 -4.01 -17.67
N THR A 119 -15.66 -3.36 -17.96
CA THR A 119 -14.46 -3.42 -17.10
C THR A 119 -14.74 -2.95 -15.68
N TYR A 120 -15.47 -1.83 -15.51
CA TYR A 120 -15.86 -1.35 -14.18
C TYR A 120 -16.68 -2.39 -13.42
N LYS A 121 -17.66 -3.01 -14.08
CA LYS A 121 -18.52 -4.05 -13.47
C LYS A 121 -17.72 -5.29 -13.10
N VAL A 122 -16.77 -5.69 -13.95
CA VAL A 122 -15.88 -6.84 -13.68
C VAL A 122 -15.03 -6.59 -12.45
N MET A 123 -14.47 -5.39 -12.33
CA MET A 123 -13.69 -4.99 -11.13
C MET A 123 -14.59 -4.91 -9.90
N GLN A 124 -15.80 -4.35 -10.03
CA GLN A 124 -16.76 -4.23 -8.93
C GLN A 124 -17.20 -5.60 -8.41
N GLU A 125 -17.51 -6.55 -9.30
CA GLU A 125 -17.88 -7.94 -8.94
C GLU A 125 -16.75 -8.62 -8.14
N ALA A 126 -15.49 -8.47 -8.57
CA ALA A 126 -14.34 -9.04 -7.87
C ALA A 126 -14.12 -8.40 -6.50
N CYS A 127 -14.14 -7.07 -6.43
CA CYS A 127 -13.97 -6.32 -5.19
C CYS A 127 -15.13 -6.57 -4.21
N PHE A 128 -16.36 -6.75 -4.70
CA PHE A 128 -17.49 -7.10 -3.85
C PHE A 128 -17.28 -8.46 -3.15
N ALA A 129 -16.85 -9.49 -3.91
CA ALA A 129 -16.55 -10.81 -3.33
C ALA A 129 -15.41 -10.76 -2.31
N LEU A 130 -14.41 -9.89 -2.53
CA LEU A 130 -13.30 -9.69 -1.57
C LEU A 130 -13.74 -8.86 -0.35
N ALA A 131 -14.64 -7.90 -0.54
CA ALA A 131 -15.21 -7.11 0.54
C ALA A 131 -15.99 -7.98 1.54
N GLU A 132 -16.89 -8.84 1.04
CA GLU A 132 -17.63 -9.78 1.88
C GLU A 132 -16.69 -10.73 2.66
N TYR A 133 -15.65 -11.22 2.00
CA TYR A 133 -14.70 -12.12 2.65
C TYR A 133 -13.87 -11.40 3.72
N ALA A 134 -13.34 -10.21 3.41
CA ALA A 134 -12.56 -9.41 4.35
C ALA A 134 -13.41 -8.98 5.56
N ASP A 135 -14.66 -8.56 5.34
CA ASP A 135 -15.61 -8.24 6.42
C ASP A 135 -15.84 -9.44 7.35
N SER A 136 -15.95 -10.66 6.80
CA SER A 136 -16.13 -11.88 7.59
C SER A 136 -14.96 -12.20 8.52
N LEU A 137 -13.76 -11.72 8.18
CA LEU A 137 -12.53 -11.89 8.95
C LEU A 137 -12.24 -10.69 9.89
N GLY A 138 -12.99 -9.59 9.76
CA GLY A 138 -12.62 -8.31 10.36
C GLY A 138 -11.26 -7.82 9.83
N ALA A 139 -11.04 -7.95 8.52
CA ALA A 139 -9.83 -7.57 7.81
C ALA A 139 -10.15 -6.59 6.67
N HIS A 140 -9.12 -6.10 6.00
CA HIS A 140 -9.24 -5.15 4.90
C HIS A 140 -8.40 -5.57 3.70
N PHE A 141 -9.02 -5.58 2.52
CA PHE A 141 -8.36 -5.63 1.24
C PHE A 141 -8.18 -4.19 0.77
N ALA A 142 -7.00 -3.62 1.00
CA ALA A 142 -6.74 -2.20 0.88
C ALA A 142 -6.15 -1.86 -0.50
N ILE A 143 -6.95 -1.20 -1.33
CA ILE A 143 -6.53 -0.72 -2.65
C ILE A 143 -5.52 0.41 -2.47
N GLU A 144 -4.38 0.30 -3.15
CA GLU A 144 -3.38 1.35 -3.17
C GLU A 144 -3.77 2.44 -4.16
N THR A 145 -3.67 3.70 -3.72
CA THR A 145 -3.91 4.88 -4.58
C THR A 145 -2.82 5.03 -5.64
N GLY A 146 -3.18 5.58 -6.78
CA GLY A 146 -2.21 5.91 -7.83
C GLY A 146 -2.79 6.01 -9.22
N PRO A 147 -3.45 4.97 -9.78
CA PRO A 147 -3.86 5.00 -11.17
C PRO A 147 -5.10 5.87 -11.46
N GLU A 148 -5.85 6.26 -10.44
CA GLU A 148 -7.00 7.17 -10.56
C GLU A 148 -6.97 8.27 -9.50
N VAL A 149 -7.70 9.36 -9.76
CA VAL A 149 -7.89 10.42 -8.76
C VAL A 149 -8.76 9.91 -7.60
N SER A 150 -8.54 10.45 -6.41
CA SER A 150 -9.21 10.02 -5.18
C SER A 150 -10.74 10.03 -5.24
N SER A 151 -11.33 10.95 -6.01
CA SER A 151 -12.78 11.00 -6.20
C SER A 151 -13.33 9.82 -7.01
N THR A 152 -12.59 9.32 -8.00
CA THR A 152 -12.95 8.11 -8.77
C THR A 152 -12.87 6.87 -7.88
N LEU A 153 -11.77 6.72 -7.11
CA LEU A 153 -11.64 5.62 -6.16
C LEU A 153 -12.74 5.68 -5.08
N ARG A 154 -13.07 6.86 -4.56
CA ARG A 154 -14.15 7.05 -3.60
C ARG A 154 -15.50 6.56 -4.17
N ALA A 155 -15.84 6.97 -5.37
CA ALA A 155 -17.11 6.57 -6.01
C ALA A 155 -17.17 5.04 -6.21
N PHE A 156 -16.04 4.41 -6.57
CA PHE A 156 -15.95 2.96 -6.70
C PHE A 156 -16.18 2.27 -5.35
N LEU A 157 -15.48 2.70 -4.29
CA LEU A 157 -15.63 2.13 -2.95
C LEU A 157 -17.05 2.30 -2.39
N ASP A 158 -17.66 3.47 -2.57
CA ASP A 158 -19.06 3.70 -2.18
C ASP A 158 -20.02 2.74 -2.88
N SER A 159 -19.72 2.33 -4.12
CA SER A 159 -20.55 1.38 -4.88
C SER A 159 -20.50 -0.05 -4.35
N LEU A 160 -19.51 -0.40 -3.51
CA LEU A 160 -19.38 -1.72 -2.89
C LEU A 160 -20.25 -1.86 -1.64
N GLY A 161 -20.60 -0.77 -0.98
CA GLY A 161 -21.43 -0.79 0.24
C GLY A 161 -20.81 -1.52 1.44
N SER A 162 -19.48 -1.66 1.47
CA SER A 162 -18.72 -2.39 2.48
C SER A 162 -17.44 -1.64 2.83
N LYS A 163 -16.85 -1.95 3.99
CA LYS A 163 -15.52 -1.49 4.41
C LYS A 163 -14.45 -2.59 4.33
N GLY A 164 -14.81 -3.79 3.94
CA GLY A 164 -13.87 -4.89 3.74
C GLY A 164 -12.88 -4.61 2.60
N VAL A 165 -13.30 -3.91 1.54
CA VAL A 165 -12.38 -3.23 0.62
C VAL A 165 -12.16 -1.81 1.10
N ALA A 166 -10.89 -1.44 1.30
CA ALA A 166 -10.46 -0.21 1.94
C ALA A 166 -9.33 0.46 1.12
N VAL A 167 -8.60 1.38 1.71
CA VAL A 167 -7.53 2.14 1.03
C VAL A 167 -6.21 2.03 1.78
N ASN A 168 -5.16 1.70 1.03
CA ASN A 168 -3.78 2.03 1.32
C ASN A 168 -3.44 3.33 0.60
N LEU A 169 -3.34 4.44 1.32
CA LEU A 169 -3.11 5.74 0.70
C LEU A 169 -1.62 5.99 0.50
N ASP A 170 -1.17 5.94 -0.77
CA ASP A 170 0.15 6.38 -1.19
C ASP A 170 0.06 7.82 -1.74
N PRO A 171 0.67 8.81 -1.05
CA PRO A 171 0.58 10.20 -1.48
C PRO A 171 1.44 10.49 -2.71
N ALA A 172 2.54 9.77 -2.89
CA ALA A 172 3.45 9.99 -4.02
C ALA A 172 2.85 9.50 -5.33
N ASN A 173 2.16 8.34 -5.31
CA ASN A 173 1.48 7.83 -6.49
C ASN A 173 0.42 8.82 -7.00
N LEU A 174 -0.28 9.52 -6.09
CA LEU A 174 -1.26 10.55 -6.48
C LEU A 174 -0.59 11.73 -7.21
N VAL A 175 0.52 12.29 -6.68
CA VAL A 175 1.20 13.41 -7.33
C VAL A 175 1.97 12.99 -8.57
N MET A 176 2.61 11.84 -8.55
CA MET A 176 3.45 11.35 -9.65
C MET A 176 2.62 10.94 -10.87
N VAL A 177 1.51 10.25 -10.66
CA VAL A 177 0.79 9.55 -11.74
C VAL A 177 -0.38 10.37 -12.28
N VAL A 178 -1.29 10.79 -11.42
CA VAL A 178 -2.53 11.45 -11.83
C VAL A 178 -2.58 12.94 -11.54
N GLY A 179 -1.64 13.46 -10.74
CA GLY A 179 -1.59 14.87 -10.34
C GLY A 179 -2.72 15.26 -9.39
N ASP A 180 -3.19 14.32 -8.56
CA ASP A 180 -4.17 14.59 -7.50
C ASP A 180 -3.46 15.17 -6.26
N ASP A 181 -4.19 15.94 -5.45
CA ASP A 181 -3.66 16.50 -4.20
C ASP A 181 -3.80 15.47 -3.06
N PRO A 182 -2.70 14.99 -2.45
CA PRO A 182 -2.77 14.03 -1.35
C PRO A 182 -3.55 14.52 -0.14
N VAL A 183 -3.61 15.82 0.11
CA VAL A 183 -4.37 16.40 1.23
C VAL A 183 -5.87 16.32 0.95
N GLU A 184 -6.30 16.68 -0.25
CA GLU A 184 -7.68 16.50 -0.70
C GLU A 184 -8.07 15.02 -0.71
N ALA A 185 -7.16 14.13 -1.16
CA ALA A 185 -7.36 12.69 -1.19
C ALA A 185 -7.62 12.11 0.21
N VAL A 186 -6.92 12.58 1.25
CA VAL A 186 -7.19 12.18 2.64
C VAL A 186 -8.65 12.45 3.02
N TYR A 187 -9.16 13.64 2.72
CA TYR A 187 -10.56 13.98 3.05
C TYR A 187 -11.57 13.22 2.18
N ASN A 188 -11.27 13.04 0.89
CA ASN A 188 -12.10 12.27 -0.01
C ASN A 188 -12.25 10.81 0.43
N LEU A 189 -11.16 10.20 0.90
CA LEU A 189 -11.09 8.77 1.21
C LEU A 189 -11.15 8.47 2.71
N LYS A 190 -11.40 9.46 3.57
CA LYS A 190 -11.33 9.38 5.04
C LYS A 190 -12.06 8.19 5.68
N ASP A 191 -13.15 7.73 5.07
CA ASP A 191 -13.96 6.64 5.58
C ASP A 191 -13.38 5.25 5.24
N TYR A 192 -12.32 5.20 4.39
CA TYR A 192 -11.75 3.98 3.83
C TYR A 192 -10.26 3.80 4.14
N ILE A 193 -9.52 4.86 4.54
CA ILE A 193 -8.08 4.78 4.79
C ILE A 193 -7.82 3.88 6.02
N VAL A 194 -7.13 2.76 5.79
CA VAL A 194 -6.72 1.81 6.85
C VAL A 194 -5.21 1.68 6.95
N HIS A 195 -4.47 2.09 5.90
CA HIS A 195 -3.03 2.04 5.82
C HIS A 195 -2.52 3.20 4.97
N THR A 196 -1.26 3.62 5.18
CA THR A 196 -0.64 4.64 4.31
C THR A 196 0.82 4.32 4.05
N HIS A 197 1.29 4.70 2.86
CA HIS A 197 2.71 4.79 2.59
C HIS A 197 3.25 6.19 2.91
N ALA A 198 4.52 6.25 3.26
CA ALA A 198 5.34 7.44 3.25
C ALA A 198 6.32 7.29 2.07
N LYS A 199 5.92 7.84 0.94
CA LYS A 199 6.64 7.85 -0.33
C LYS A 199 6.59 9.26 -0.90
N ASP A 200 7.63 9.69 -1.59
CA ASP A 200 7.69 11.01 -2.21
C ASP A 200 8.24 10.91 -3.64
N GLY A 201 7.85 11.85 -4.47
CA GLY A 201 8.27 11.86 -5.85
C GLY A 201 7.76 13.06 -6.62
N LYS A 202 8.05 13.07 -7.91
CA LYS A 202 7.67 14.14 -8.85
C LYS A 202 7.15 13.57 -10.14
N ASN A 203 6.12 14.23 -10.70
CA ASN A 203 5.74 14.03 -12.08
C ASN A 203 6.67 14.87 -12.96
N LEU A 204 7.33 14.25 -13.92
CA LEU A 204 8.22 14.92 -14.87
C LEU A 204 7.48 15.26 -16.16
N ILE A 205 6.66 14.33 -16.66
CA ILE A 205 5.90 14.47 -17.89
C ILE A 205 4.57 13.74 -17.70
N LYS A 206 3.44 14.41 -18.01
CA LYS A 206 2.14 13.75 -18.00
C LYS A 206 2.11 12.57 -18.97
N GLY A 207 1.95 11.37 -18.44
CA GLY A 207 1.84 10.13 -19.19
C GLY A 207 0.42 9.59 -19.23
N ASP A 208 0.19 8.59 -20.08
CA ASP A 208 -1.03 7.80 -20.03
C ASP A 208 -0.96 6.81 -18.88
N VAL A 209 -1.88 6.92 -17.94
CA VAL A 209 -1.98 6.08 -16.74
C VAL A 209 -1.98 4.59 -17.09
N ASN A 210 -2.62 4.22 -18.21
CA ASN A 210 -2.63 2.83 -18.66
C ASN A 210 -1.23 2.33 -19.04
N HIS A 211 -0.36 3.19 -19.54
CA HIS A 211 1.04 2.83 -19.79
C HIS A 211 1.85 2.72 -18.50
N LEU A 212 1.51 3.50 -17.47
CA LEU A 212 2.23 3.51 -16.20
C LEU A 212 1.83 2.36 -15.26
N TYR A 213 0.60 1.84 -15.37
CA TYR A 213 0.07 0.84 -14.42
C TYR A 213 -0.49 -0.44 -15.05
N ALA A 214 -0.85 -0.45 -16.33
CA ALA A 214 -1.59 -1.57 -16.92
C ALA A 214 -0.77 -2.48 -17.83
N THR A 215 0.50 -2.20 -18.06
CA THR A 215 1.34 -3.00 -18.96
C THR A 215 2.54 -3.60 -18.24
N ALA A 216 2.96 -4.80 -18.67
CA ALA A 216 4.22 -5.42 -18.23
C ALA A 216 5.48 -4.58 -18.56
N GLN A 217 5.30 -3.46 -19.25
CA GLN A 217 6.36 -2.52 -19.66
C GLN A 217 6.30 -1.22 -18.85
N ALA A 218 5.37 -1.11 -17.88
CA ALA A 218 5.19 0.10 -17.08
C ALA A 218 6.51 0.59 -16.45
N GLU A 219 7.30 -0.31 -15.88
CA GLU A 219 8.59 0.02 -15.27
C GLU A 219 9.59 0.68 -16.23
N GLN A 220 9.53 0.39 -17.55
CA GLN A 220 10.42 0.99 -18.54
C GLN A 220 10.16 2.48 -18.78
N TYR A 221 8.93 2.94 -18.48
CA TYR A 221 8.53 4.33 -18.71
C TYR A 221 8.60 5.19 -17.44
N HIS A 222 8.70 4.59 -16.24
CA HIS A 222 8.69 5.34 -14.99
C HIS A 222 9.77 6.42 -14.98
N GLY A 223 11.02 6.11 -15.31
CA GLY A 223 12.14 7.08 -15.27
C GLY A 223 12.03 8.26 -16.22
N GLU A 224 11.17 8.20 -17.24
CA GLU A 224 10.92 9.31 -18.18
C GLU A 224 9.78 10.20 -17.71
N TYR A 225 8.76 9.64 -17.05
CA TYR A 225 7.52 10.33 -16.68
C TYR A 225 7.45 10.76 -15.22
N LEU A 226 8.07 9.99 -14.36
CA LEU A 226 8.04 10.22 -12.91
C LEU A 226 9.37 9.83 -12.27
N ILE A 227 9.65 10.40 -11.12
CA ILE A 227 10.84 10.07 -10.33
C ILE A 227 10.49 10.03 -8.85
N GLU A 228 10.88 8.93 -8.18
CA GLU A 228 10.84 8.90 -6.73
C GLU A 228 11.95 9.74 -6.12
N MET A 229 11.64 10.40 -5.02
CA MET A 229 12.54 11.27 -4.27
C MET A 229 12.61 10.83 -2.81
N PRO A 230 13.71 11.10 -2.10
CA PRO A 230 13.72 10.99 -0.64
C PRO A 230 12.59 11.83 0.00
N LEU A 231 12.04 11.38 1.12
CA LEU A 231 10.93 12.06 1.78
C LEU A 231 11.23 13.54 2.04
N GLY A 232 10.31 14.40 1.67
CA GLY A 232 10.45 15.88 1.77
C GLY A 232 11.23 16.52 0.63
N CYS A 233 11.69 15.75 -0.37
CA CYS A 233 12.40 16.26 -1.54
C CYS A 233 11.56 16.21 -2.84
N GLY A 234 10.38 15.60 -2.78
CA GLY A 234 9.41 15.53 -3.86
C GLY A 234 8.36 16.61 -3.82
N ASP A 235 7.19 16.31 -4.36
CA ASP A 235 6.06 17.23 -4.46
C ASP A 235 4.97 16.97 -3.40
N VAL A 236 5.13 15.94 -2.54
CA VAL A 236 4.22 15.66 -1.43
C VAL A 236 4.44 16.66 -0.30
N ASN A 237 3.41 17.42 0.06
CA ASN A 237 3.48 18.33 1.22
C ASN A 237 3.23 17.54 2.52
N PHE A 238 4.25 16.84 3.03
CA PHE A 238 4.13 16.00 4.23
C PHE A 238 3.55 16.70 5.45
N PRO A 239 3.94 17.95 5.80
CA PRO A 239 3.33 18.64 6.94
C PRO A 239 1.80 18.75 6.82
N LYS A 240 1.29 19.13 5.64
CA LYS A 240 -0.16 19.22 5.41
C LYS A 240 -0.82 17.85 5.31
N TYR A 241 -0.17 16.90 4.68
CA TYR A 241 -0.65 15.53 4.55
C TYR A 241 -0.83 14.87 5.92
N LEU A 242 0.18 14.96 6.80
CA LEU A 242 0.11 14.42 8.15
C LEU A 242 -0.94 15.14 9.01
N ALA A 243 -1.08 16.45 8.84
CA ALA A 243 -2.12 17.22 9.51
C ALA A 243 -3.53 16.77 9.08
N ALA A 244 -3.75 16.50 7.80
CA ALA A 244 -5.02 15.98 7.28
C ALA A 244 -5.32 14.56 7.82
N LEU A 245 -4.33 13.65 7.84
CA LEU A 245 -4.48 12.33 8.44
C LEU A 245 -4.86 12.40 9.92
N LYS A 246 -4.23 13.32 10.66
CA LYS A 246 -4.55 13.57 12.08
C LYS A 246 -5.96 14.12 12.24
N ASP A 247 -6.39 15.02 11.37
CA ASP A 247 -7.71 15.66 11.41
C ASP A 247 -8.84 14.63 11.20
N ILE A 248 -8.64 13.64 10.32
CA ILE A 248 -9.61 12.54 10.13
C ILE A 248 -9.52 11.46 11.20
N GLY A 249 -8.61 11.58 12.18
CA GLY A 249 -8.43 10.62 13.27
C GLY A 249 -7.66 9.35 12.89
N TYR A 250 -6.93 9.34 11.77
CA TYR A 250 -6.05 8.22 11.42
C TYR A 250 -4.92 8.09 12.46
N SER A 251 -4.63 6.87 12.89
CA SER A 251 -3.59 6.55 13.89
C SER A 251 -2.81 5.28 13.55
N GLY A 252 -2.83 4.90 12.27
CA GLY A 252 -2.13 3.72 11.76
C GLY A 252 -0.65 3.96 11.45
N PHE A 253 -0.14 3.15 10.53
CA PHE A 253 1.23 3.22 10.09
C PHE A 253 1.46 4.22 8.95
N LEU A 254 2.61 4.88 9.00
CA LEU A 254 3.27 5.57 7.89
C LEU A 254 4.39 4.65 7.44
N VAL A 255 4.16 3.85 6.41
CA VAL A 255 5.14 2.87 5.94
C VAL A 255 6.04 3.49 4.88
N ILE A 256 7.33 3.61 5.20
CA ILE A 256 8.32 4.13 4.25
C ILE A 256 8.43 3.14 3.10
N GLU A 257 8.19 3.64 1.89
CA GLU A 257 8.38 2.94 0.65
C GLU A 257 9.37 3.71 -0.23
N ARG A 258 10.38 3.00 -0.75
CA ARG A 258 11.43 3.58 -1.57
C ARG A 258 11.91 2.55 -2.61
N GLU A 259 11.42 2.65 -3.83
CA GLU A 259 11.63 1.67 -4.90
C GLU A 259 12.71 2.13 -5.90
N VAL A 260 13.91 2.42 -5.41
CA VAL A 260 15.06 2.81 -6.23
C VAL A 260 16.17 1.76 -6.14
N GLU A 261 17.11 1.75 -7.07
CA GLU A 261 18.23 0.79 -7.03
C GLU A 261 19.32 1.20 -6.04
N ASP A 262 19.69 2.47 -6.04
CA ASP A 262 20.77 3.03 -5.23
C ASP A 262 20.23 3.77 -3.99
N PHE A 263 21.05 3.83 -2.92
CA PHE A 263 20.82 4.64 -1.70
C PHE A 263 19.56 4.31 -0.89
N ARG A 264 18.91 3.18 -1.11
CA ARG A 264 17.66 2.81 -0.42
C ARG A 264 17.79 2.83 1.10
N ALA A 265 18.85 2.24 1.63
CA ALA A 265 19.04 2.14 3.08
C ALA A 265 19.25 3.52 3.74
N GLU A 266 20.03 4.38 3.08
CA GLU A 266 20.28 5.75 3.49
C GLU A 266 19.00 6.59 3.42
N ASP A 267 18.24 6.46 2.32
CA ASP A 267 16.96 7.17 2.13
C ASP A 267 15.90 6.72 3.14
N ILE A 268 15.85 5.42 3.48
CA ILE A 268 14.94 4.91 4.52
C ILE A 268 15.33 5.47 5.89
N ALA A 269 16.63 5.49 6.22
CA ALA A 269 17.10 6.04 7.49
C ALA A 269 16.83 7.55 7.58
N TYR A 270 17.07 8.28 6.49
CA TYR A 270 16.72 9.70 6.37
C TYR A 270 15.20 9.91 6.54
N GLY A 271 14.38 9.15 5.83
CA GLY A 271 12.93 9.23 5.88
C GLY A 271 12.37 8.96 7.28
N ALA A 272 12.93 7.99 8.00
CA ALA A 272 12.56 7.73 9.38
C ALA A 272 12.86 8.92 10.31
N GLY A 273 14.01 9.56 10.11
CA GLY A 273 14.37 10.80 10.82
C GLY A 273 13.47 11.98 10.48
N TYR A 274 13.19 12.16 9.19
CA TYR A 274 12.32 13.22 8.67
C TYR A 274 10.89 13.11 9.25
N LEU A 275 10.29 11.92 9.20
CA LEU A 275 8.95 11.69 9.75
C LEU A 275 8.91 11.96 11.26
N ARG A 276 9.90 11.49 12.03
CA ARG A 276 9.96 11.76 13.47
C ARG A 276 10.00 13.26 13.75
N GLY A 277 10.84 14.02 13.03
CA GLY A 277 10.89 15.46 13.18
C GLY A 277 9.53 16.14 12.99
N LEU A 278 8.76 15.70 11.98
CA LEU A 278 7.41 16.20 11.73
C LEU A 278 6.35 15.77 12.76
N LEU A 279 6.59 14.67 13.49
CA LEU A 279 5.65 14.16 14.48
C LEU A 279 5.91 14.71 15.90
N GLU A 280 7.11 15.23 16.15
CA GLU A 280 7.49 15.86 17.42
C GLU A 280 7.07 17.33 17.50
N ASP A 281 6.88 18.01 16.36
CA ASP A 281 6.38 19.39 16.22
C ASP A 281 4.84 19.46 16.35
#